data_44f19524cdea03f6a9096093174b1824
#
_entry.id   44f19524cdea03f6a9096093174b1824
#
_cell.length_a   1.000
_cell.length_b   1.000
_cell.length_c   1.000
_cell.angle_alpha   90.00
_cell.angle_beta   90.00
_cell.angle_gamma   90.00
#
_symmetry.space_group_name_H-M   'P 1'
#
loop_
_entity.id
_entity.type
_entity.pdbx_description
1 polymer ?
#
loop_
_entity_poly.entity_id
_entity_poly.type
_entity_poly.pdbx_seq_one_letter_code
_entity_poly.pdbx_strand_id
1 'polypeptide(L)'
;MALYPRLDDLLELRHQARTLGLASHHLVNSSFSGLYASVFRGTGLDFEEVREYHEGDDIRNMDWKVTARTNSPHLKTFREERERSVLLCIDQGPHMSFGTRGTFKSIQAARTAALLGWAANSLNDRVGGLLFGGQANSAHHFRPTKDRRALWRLLKALSGPIEGIEPAKDPLLNALQRAERGTATGSLIFVIADLNREITSLEATIGRLSQRHSLVLVPIDDKADRDLPDLGRALFTDHAGNLVEIETGDESGRDSYRTAWEQTRQFLAGVANRLRIPLIPVSTDEDVHQSLMRGMRQARRLQ
;
A
#
# COMPACT_ATOMS: atom_id res chain seq x y z
N MET A 1 -16.14 -19.47 -7.75
CA MET A 1 -15.32 -18.37 -7.19
C MET A 1 -14.92 -17.50 -8.37
N ALA A 2 -15.09 -16.17 -8.31
CA ALA A 2 -14.70 -15.30 -9.41
C ALA A 2 -13.16 -15.18 -9.43
N LEU A 3 -12.55 -15.27 -10.63
CA LEU A 3 -11.09 -15.12 -10.80
C LEU A 3 -10.63 -13.67 -10.65
N TYR A 4 -11.54 -12.73 -10.89
CA TYR A 4 -11.25 -11.29 -10.87
C TYR A 4 -12.25 -10.56 -9.97
N PRO A 5 -11.84 -9.46 -9.33
CA PRO A 5 -12.74 -8.64 -8.56
C PRO A 5 -13.74 -7.95 -9.50
N ARG A 6 -14.99 -7.82 -9.08
CA ARG A 6 -15.96 -6.99 -9.79
C ARG A 6 -15.64 -5.52 -9.53
N LEU A 7 -15.75 -4.70 -10.58
CA LEU A 7 -15.51 -3.26 -10.42
C LEU A 7 -16.43 -2.63 -9.38
N ASP A 8 -17.72 -3.03 -9.38
CA ASP A 8 -18.70 -2.51 -8.43
C ASP A 8 -18.31 -2.78 -6.97
N ASP A 9 -17.79 -3.99 -6.69
CA ASP A 9 -17.31 -4.35 -5.35
C ASP A 9 -16.16 -3.43 -4.91
N LEU A 10 -15.23 -3.10 -5.83
CA LEU A 10 -14.12 -2.17 -5.55
C LEU A 10 -14.60 -0.72 -5.35
N LEU A 11 -15.66 -0.31 -6.06
CA LEU A 11 -16.24 1.01 -5.92
C LEU A 11 -17.01 1.18 -4.61
N GLU A 12 -17.69 0.14 -4.13
CA GLU A 12 -18.41 0.14 -2.85
C GLU A 12 -17.48 0.27 -1.64
N LEU A 13 -16.22 -0.20 -1.75
CA LEU A 13 -15.22 -0.06 -0.68
C LEU A 13 -14.94 1.40 -0.29
N ARG A 14 -15.35 2.40 -1.09
CA ARG A 14 -15.29 3.82 -0.74
C ARG A 14 -15.97 4.14 0.60
N HIS A 15 -17.01 3.42 0.95
CA HIS A 15 -17.73 3.62 2.21
C HIS A 15 -16.92 3.12 3.41
N GLN A 16 -16.27 1.97 3.26
CA GLN A 16 -15.38 1.42 4.28
C GLN A 16 -14.08 2.23 4.41
N ALA A 17 -13.55 2.75 3.30
CA ALA A 17 -12.35 3.57 3.29
C ALA A 17 -12.46 4.82 4.19
N ARG A 18 -13.65 5.38 4.35
CA ARG A 18 -13.90 6.51 5.27
C ARG A 18 -13.61 6.17 6.73
N THR A 19 -13.78 4.91 7.12
CA THR A 19 -13.56 4.44 8.49
C THR A 19 -12.12 4.00 8.74
N LEU A 20 -11.27 3.91 7.71
CA LEU A 20 -9.82 3.71 7.88
C LEU A 20 -9.11 4.86 8.64
N GLY A 21 -9.86 5.75 9.20
CA GLY A 21 -9.37 6.82 10.04
C GLY A 21 -9.34 8.18 9.38
N LEU A 22 -10.14 8.33 8.37
CA LEU A 22 -10.19 9.50 7.52
C LEU A 22 -11.43 10.35 7.76
N ALA A 23 -12.28 9.91 8.67
CA ALA A 23 -13.43 10.70 9.07
C ALA A 23 -12.99 11.82 10.00
N SER A 24 -12.94 12.99 9.40
CA SER A 24 -13.00 14.31 10.03
C SER A 24 -11.70 14.90 10.63
N HIS A 25 -11.55 16.18 10.35
CA HIS A 25 -10.72 17.18 10.98
C HIS A 25 -10.77 17.23 12.53
N HIS A 26 -11.57 16.38 13.18
CA HIS A 26 -11.77 16.37 14.62
C HIS A 26 -11.19 15.17 15.38
N LEU A 27 -10.61 14.17 14.70
CA LEU A 27 -10.04 13.02 15.38
C LEU A 27 -8.54 12.90 15.09
N VAL A 28 -7.75 13.63 15.85
CA VAL A 28 -6.28 13.50 15.99
C VAL A 28 -5.83 12.07 16.35
N ASN A 29 -6.76 11.13 16.53
CA ASN A 29 -6.54 9.76 17.02
C ASN A 29 -6.84 8.65 16.03
N SER A 30 -6.95 8.91 14.71
CA SER A 30 -7.16 7.81 13.77
C SER A 30 -5.85 7.09 13.44
N SER A 31 -5.88 5.77 13.37
CA SER A 31 -4.70 4.94 13.13
C SER A 31 -4.00 5.24 11.80
N PHE A 32 -4.77 5.59 10.76
CA PHE A 32 -4.23 5.96 9.44
C PHE A 32 -3.67 7.36 9.44
N SER A 33 -4.35 8.32 10.05
CA SER A 33 -3.86 9.69 10.17
C SER A 33 -2.57 9.74 11.00
N GLY A 34 -2.39 8.86 11.97
CA GLY A 34 -1.15 8.71 12.74
C GLY A 34 0.01 8.17 11.88
N LEU A 35 -0.18 7.08 11.15
CA LEU A 35 0.80 6.56 10.19
C LEU A 35 1.09 7.61 9.10
N TYR A 36 0.04 8.25 8.62
CA TYR A 36 0.11 9.30 7.62
C TYR A 36 0.85 10.54 8.13
N ALA A 37 0.57 11.01 9.35
CA ALA A 37 1.20 12.20 9.92
C ALA A 37 2.65 11.98 10.35
N SER A 38 3.01 10.78 10.83
CA SER A 38 4.37 10.48 11.30
C SER A 38 5.39 10.35 10.17
N VAL A 39 4.92 9.90 8.99
CA VAL A 39 5.77 9.61 7.83
C VAL A 39 6.03 10.86 6.98
N PHE A 40 5.24 11.92 7.13
CA PHE A 40 5.29 13.08 6.22
C PHE A 40 5.49 14.42 6.92
N ARG A 41 6.55 15.11 6.58
CA ARG A 41 6.74 16.55 6.75
C ARG A 41 6.91 17.19 5.36
N GLY A 42 5.99 18.01 4.83
CA GLY A 42 6.00 18.67 3.51
C GLY A 42 5.75 20.18 3.56
N THR A 43 5.70 20.81 2.40
CA THR A 43 5.80 22.27 2.22
C THR A 43 4.55 22.84 1.55
N GLY A 44 3.46 22.98 2.26
CA GLY A 44 2.28 23.76 1.85
C GLY A 44 1.74 24.50 3.07
N LEU A 45 1.22 25.69 2.90
CA LEU A 45 0.69 26.50 4.00
C LEU A 45 -0.80 26.71 3.78
N ASP A 46 -1.62 26.08 4.62
CA ASP A 46 -3.05 26.34 4.65
C ASP A 46 -3.40 27.26 5.82
N PHE A 47 -4.35 28.17 5.62
CA PHE A 47 -4.80 29.06 6.67
C PHE A 47 -5.52 28.25 7.76
N GLU A 48 -5.00 28.26 8.98
CA GLU A 48 -5.58 27.52 10.10
C GLU A 48 -6.51 28.41 10.94
N GLU A 49 -5.98 29.51 11.46
CA GLU A 49 -6.74 30.44 12.28
C GLU A 49 -6.06 31.82 12.36
N VAL A 50 -6.73 32.78 12.97
CA VAL A 50 -6.14 34.05 13.35
C VAL A 50 -5.97 34.05 14.88
N ARG A 51 -4.73 34.19 15.36
CA ARG A 51 -4.44 34.33 16.78
C ARG A 51 -3.79 35.69 17.09
N GLU A 52 -3.76 36.09 18.33
CA GLU A 52 -3.03 37.26 18.74
C GLU A 52 -1.53 37.11 18.54
N TYR A 53 -0.86 38.20 18.17
CA TYR A 53 0.58 38.28 18.01
C TYR A 53 1.28 38.13 19.35
N HIS A 54 2.34 37.34 19.39
CA HIS A 54 3.26 37.24 20.51
C HIS A 54 4.66 37.68 20.08
N GLU A 55 5.41 38.25 21.00
CA GLU A 55 6.77 38.69 20.73
C GLU A 55 7.65 37.52 20.24
N GLY A 56 8.26 37.69 19.05
CA GLY A 56 9.03 36.65 18.36
C GLY A 56 8.33 36.02 17.16
N ASP A 57 7.05 36.32 16.92
CA ASP A 57 6.33 35.84 15.75
C ASP A 57 6.73 36.58 14.44
N ASP A 58 6.59 35.92 13.29
CA ASP A 58 6.91 36.52 11.98
C ASP A 58 5.82 37.52 11.55
N ILE A 59 6.17 38.79 11.56
CA ILE A 59 5.33 39.95 11.21
C ILE A 59 4.76 39.88 9.80
N ARG A 60 5.39 39.10 8.87
CA ARG A 60 4.90 38.94 7.50
C ARG A 60 3.55 38.24 7.42
N ASN A 61 3.21 37.50 8.46
CA ASN A 61 1.95 36.77 8.54
C ASN A 61 0.83 37.60 9.25
N MET A 62 1.02 38.90 9.48
CA MET A 62 0.03 39.72 10.15
C MET A 62 -1.27 39.88 9.35
N ASP A 63 -2.40 39.63 10.01
CA ASP A 63 -3.72 39.96 9.45
C ASP A 63 -4.12 41.38 9.73
N TRP A 64 -3.73 42.28 8.83
CA TRP A 64 -4.01 43.70 8.97
C TRP A 64 -5.51 44.02 9.07
N LYS A 65 -6.36 43.19 8.45
CA LYS A 65 -7.83 43.40 8.48
C LYS A 65 -8.44 43.09 9.84
N VAL A 66 -7.99 42.01 10.46
CA VAL A 66 -8.44 41.65 11.82
C VAL A 66 -7.82 42.62 12.85
N THR A 67 -6.54 42.89 12.72
CA THR A 67 -5.81 43.86 13.57
C THR A 67 -6.48 45.22 13.59
N ALA A 68 -6.87 45.77 12.45
CA ALA A 68 -7.56 47.03 12.35
C ALA A 68 -8.98 47.01 12.98
N ARG A 69 -9.62 45.87 13.05
CA ARG A 69 -10.96 45.73 13.64
C ARG A 69 -10.93 45.50 15.14
N THR A 70 -9.95 44.77 15.63
CA THR A 70 -9.82 44.38 17.05
C THR A 70 -8.94 45.35 17.85
N ASN A 71 -8.20 46.22 17.17
CA ASN A 71 -7.19 47.11 17.73
C ASN A 71 -6.06 46.37 18.48
N SER A 72 -5.89 45.09 18.21
CA SER A 72 -4.80 44.26 18.76
C SER A 72 -4.13 43.54 17.60
N PRO A 73 -2.80 43.38 17.56
CA PRO A 73 -2.10 42.73 16.47
C PRO A 73 -2.48 41.25 16.43
N HIS A 74 -2.88 40.78 15.23
CA HIS A 74 -3.27 39.39 14.98
C HIS A 74 -2.47 38.82 13.80
N LEU A 75 -2.07 37.56 13.94
CA LEU A 75 -1.38 36.79 12.93
C LEU A 75 -2.28 35.73 12.31
N LYS A 76 -2.09 35.52 11.01
CA LYS A 76 -2.56 34.32 10.33
C LYS A 76 -1.64 33.18 10.68
N THR A 77 -2.16 32.17 11.36
CA THR A 77 -1.46 30.89 11.49
C THR A 77 -1.78 30.06 10.29
N PHE A 78 -0.75 29.48 9.72
CA PHE A 78 -0.87 28.60 8.57
C PHE A 78 -0.50 27.19 9.02
N ARG A 79 -1.36 26.24 8.70
CA ARG A 79 -1.04 24.84 8.82
C ARG A 79 -0.43 24.38 7.52
N GLU A 80 0.63 23.62 7.60
CA GLU A 80 1.24 23.04 6.43
C GLU A 80 0.30 21.98 5.85
N GLU A 81 -0.57 22.37 4.90
CA GLU A 81 -1.37 21.41 4.13
C GLU A 81 -0.51 20.86 3.01
N ARG A 82 -0.41 19.54 2.97
CA ARG A 82 0.41 18.83 2.01
C ARG A 82 -0.43 18.02 1.08
N GLU A 83 -0.43 18.43 -0.17
CA GLU A 83 -0.80 17.52 -1.23
C GLU A 83 0.21 16.38 -1.31
N ARG A 84 -0.22 15.20 -0.94
CA ARG A 84 0.63 14.01 -0.96
C ARG A 84 0.42 13.26 -2.26
N SER A 85 1.49 12.69 -2.79
CA SER A 85 1.40 11.70 -3.87
C SER A 85 1.42 10.31 -3.27
N VAL A 86 0.39 9.53 -3.54
CA VAL A 86 0.26 8.12 -3.15
C VAL A 86 0.38 7.27 -4.39
N LEU A 87 1.34 6.35 -4.41
CA LEU A 87 1.52 5.38 -5.48
C LEU A 87 1.20 3.98 -4.94
N LEU A 88 0.28 3.29 -5.61
CA LEU A 88 -0.08 1.91 -5.33
C LEU A 88 0.64 1.01 -6.32
N CYS A 89 1.68 0.27 -5.89
CA CYS A 89 2.35 -0.75 -6.69
C CYS A 89 1.66 -2.09 -6.44
N ILE A 90 0.98 -2.62 -7.45
CA ILE A 90 0.06 -3.76 -7.30
C ILE A 90 0.50 -4.89 -8.19
N ASP A 91 0.78 -6.03 -7.57
CA ASP A 91 1.14 -7.26 -8.25
C ASP A 91 -0.09 -7.91 -8.88
N GLN A 92 0.01 -8.20 -10.18
CA GLN A 92 -0.99 -8.92 -10.97
C GLN A 92 -0.39 -10.15 -11.66
N GLY A 93 0.71 -10.67 -11.14
CA GLY A 93 1.35 -11.87 -11.67
C GLY A 93 0.46 -13.11 -11.55
N PRO A 94 0.74 -14.17 -12.33
CA PRO A 94 -0.05 -15.41 -12.33
C PRO A 94 -0.13 -16.06 -10.94
N HIS A 95 0.91 -15.94 -10.13
CA HIS A 95 0.95 -16.42 -8.76
C HIS A 95 -0.08 -15.73 -7.84
N MET A 96 -0.57 -14.54 -8.22
CA MET A 96 -1.65 -13.86 -7.51
C MET A 96 -3.02 -14.49 -7.77
N SER A 97 -3.16 -15.36 -8.76
CA SER A 97 -4.38 -16.16 -9.01
C SER A 97 -4.47 -17.38 -8.10
N PHE A 98 -3.78 -17.34 -6.96
CA PHE A 98 -3.78 -18.38 -5.95
C PHE A 98 -4.62 -17.98 -4.73
N GLY A 99 -5.31 -18.95 -4.12
CA GLY A 99 -6.07 -18.77 -2.90
C GLY A 99 -6.81 -20.04 -2.52
N THR A 100 -6.67 -20.49 -1.29
CA THR A 100 -7.25 -21.75 -0.81
C THR A 100 -8.51 -21.54 0.04
N ARG A 101 -8.69 -20.37 0.61
CA ARG A 101 -9.85 -20.03 1.44
C ARG A 101 -10.29 -18.60 1.20
N GLY A 102 -11.62 -18.39 1.16
CA GLY A 102 -12.21 -17.06 1.02
C GLY A 102 -12.09 -16.48 -0.40
N THR A 103 -10.91 -16.08 -0.85
CA THR A 103 -10.71 -15.45 -2.17
C THR A 103 -9.29 -15.66 -2.70
N PHE A 104 -8.98 -15.14 -3.89
CA PHE A 104 -7.65 -15.15 -4.49
C PHE A 104 -6.80 -13.96 -4.00
N LYS A 105 -5.47 -14.11 -4.00
CA LYS A 105 -4.52 -13.03 -3.68
C LYS A 105 -4.75 -11.79 -4.56
N SER A 106 -5.01 -11.98 -5.86
CA SER A 106 -5.30 -10.89 -6.81
C SER A 106 -6.51 -10.05 -6.39
N ILE A 107 -7.57 -10.70 -5.89
CA ILE A 107 -8.78 -10.02 -5.40
C ILE A 107 -8.47 -9.26 -4.10
N GLN A 108 -7.72 -9.84 -3.18
CA GLN A 108 -7.31 -9.17 -1.94
C GLN A 108 -6.39 -7.97 -2.23
N ALA A 109 -5.45 -8.12 -3.17
CA ALA A 109 -4.60 -7.02 -3.62
C ALA A 109 -5.42 -5.87 -4.21
N ALA A 110 -6.40 -6.17 -5.06
CA ALA A 110 -7.29 -5.17 -5.65
C ALA A 110 -8.17 -4.48 -4.60
N ARG A 111 -8.74 -5.23 -3.64
CA ARG A 111 -9.50 -4.66 -2.51
C ARG A 111 -8.62 -3.77 -1.62
N THR A 112 -7.40 -4.21 -1.34
CA THR A 112 -6.40 -3.42 -0.60
C THR A 112 -6.10 -2.11 -1.32
N ALA A 113 -5.82 -2.18 -2.62
CA ALA A 113 -5.57 -1.00 -3.45
C ALA A 113 -6.79 -0.05 -3.49
N ALA A 114 -8.00 -0.60 -3.60
CA ALA A 114 -9.23 0.19 -3.60
C ALA A 114 -9.42 0.92 -2.25
N LEU A 115 -9.30 0.24 -1.11
CA LEU A 115 -9.42 0.84 0.20
C LEU A 115 -8.39 1.95 0.42
N LEU A 116 -7.11 1.70 0.12
CA LEU A 116 -6.04 2.68 0.26
C LEU A 116 -6.22 3.85 -0.71
N GLY A 117 -6.60 3.56 -1.96
CA GLY A 117 -6.85 4.59 -2.98
C GLY A 117 -8.03 5.50 -2.63
N TRP A 118 -9.17 4.93 -2.20
CA TRP A 118 -10.32 5.72 -1.74
C TRP A 118 -10.01 6.50 -0.47
N ALA A 119 -9.24 5.91 0.42
CA ALA A 119 -8.78 6.55 1.63
C ALA A 119 -7.96 7.79 1.31
N ALA A 120 -6.92 7.68 0.50
CA ALA A 120 -6.06 8.78 0.08
C ALA A 120 -6.85 9.85 -0.71
N ASN A 121 -7.72 9.42 -1.65
CA ASN A 121 -8.55 10.36 -2.41
C ASN A 121 -9.51 11.16 -1.51
N SER A 122 -10.01 10.58 -0.42
CA SER A 122 -10.87 11.29 0.54
C SER A 122 -10.13 12.36 1.34
N LEU A 123 -8.80 12.25 1.45
CA LEU A 123 -7.90 13.25 2.02
C LEU A 123 -7.43 14.30 1.00
N ASN A 124 -7.99 14.28 -0.21
CA ASN A 124 -7.58 15.16 -1.30
C ASN A 124 -6.14 14.93 -1.80
N ASP A 125 -5.56 13.76 -1.51
CA ASP A 125 -4.25 13.37 -1.99
C ASP A 125 -4.27 12.97 -3.47
N ARG A 126 -3.10 13.03 -4.12
CA ARG A 126 -2.92 12.54 -5.48
C ARG A 126 -2.71 11.03 -5.46
N VAL A 127 -3.60 10.27 -6.08
CA VAL A 127 -3.52 8.80 -6.14
C VAL A 127 -3.11 8.36 -7.53
N GLY A 128 -2.12 7.51 -7.59
CA GLY A 128 -1.66 6.83 -8.80
C GLY A 128 -1.48 5.33 -8.55
N GLY A 129 -1.16 4.59 -9.62
CA GLY A 129 -0.93 3.16 -9.54
C GLY A 129 0.11 2.67 -10.54
N LEU A 130 0.79 1.62 -10.18
CA LEU A 130 1.72 0.87 -11.01
C LEU A 130 1.32 -0.61 -10.93
N LEU A 131 0.69 -1.12 -11.98
CA LEU A 131 0.33 -2.54 -12.10
C LEU A 131 1.50 -3.29 -12.72
N PHE A 132 1.91 -4.41 -12.15
CA PHE A 132 3.03 -5.19 -12.65
C PHE A 132 2.76 -6.70 -12.54
N GLY A 133 3.63 -7.50 -13.16
CA GLY A 133 3.54 -8.97 -13.11
C GLY A 133 2.59 -9.60 -14.13
N GLY A 134 1.78 -8.80 -14.82
CA GLY A 134 0.87 -9.26 -15.89
C GLY A 134 1.59 -9.49 -17.21
N GLN A 135 1.59 -8.54 -18.11
CA GLN A 135 2.27 -8.67 -19.41
C GLN A 135 3.74 -8.26 -19.36
N ALA A 136 4.58 -8.88 -20.15
CA ALA A 136 6.05 -8.73 -20.16
C ALA A 136 6.56 -7.29 -20.36
N ASN A 137 5.80 -6.40 -20.95
CA ASN A 137 6.22 -5.04 -21.27
C ASN A 137 5.26 -3.92 -20.88
N SER A 138 4.16 -4.22 -20.22
CA SER A 138 3.14 -3.21 -19.89
C SER A 138 2.87 -3.11 -18.41
N ALA A 139 3.81 -2.55 -17.65
CA ALA A 139 3.42 -1.97 -16.38
C ALA A 139 2.47 -0.81 -16.68
N HIS A 140 1.18 -0.99 -16.39
CA HIS A 140 0.21 0.08 -16.50
C HIS A 140 0.53 1.13 -15.43
N HIS A 141 1.02 2.27 -15.85
CA HIS A 141 1.35 3.38 -14.96
C HIS A 141 0.25 4.45 -15.01
N PHE A 142 -0.43 4.60 -13.91
CA PHE A 142 -1.41 5.65 -13.66
C PHE A 142 -0.72 6.76 -12.86
N ARG A 143 -0.50 7.90 -13.46
CA ARG A 143 0.15 9.04 -12.78
C ARG A 143 -0.68 9.51 -11.59
N PRO A 144 -0.06 9.84 -10.45
CA PRO A 144 -0.76 10.37 -9.29
C PRO A 144 -1.53 11.66 -9.62
N THR A 145 -2.84 11.67 -9.35
CA THR A 145 -3.74 12.81 -9.57
C THR A 145 -4.89 12.80 -8.56
N LYS A 146 -5.48 13.96 -8.32
CA LYS A 146 -6.70 14.12 -7.48
C LYS A 146 -7.98 13.68 -8.18
N ASP A 147 -7.95 13.46 -9.50
CA ASP A 147 -9.12 13.12 -10.29
C ASP A 147 -9.63 11.72 -9.92
N ARG A 148 -10.86 11.66 -9.40
CA ARG A 148 -11.55 10.40 -9.10
C ARG A 148 -11.70 9.48 -10.32
N ARG A 149 -11.74 10.07 -11.53
CA ARG A 149 -11.79 9.27 -12.77
C ARG A 149 -10.49 8.49 -12.99
N ALA A 150 -9.35 9.02 -12.55
CA ALA A 150 -8.09 8.30 -12.64
C ALA A 150 -8.06 7.10 -11.67
N LEU A 151 -8.52 7.28 -10.44
CA LEU A 151 -8.70 6.17 -9.50
C LEU A 151 -9.69 5.14 -10.05
N TRP A 152 -10.83 5.58 -10.61
CA TRP A 152 -11.78 4.68 -11.25
C TRP A 152 -11.12 3.85 -12.38
N ARG A 153 -10.30 4.49 -13.24
CA ARG A 153 -9.56 3.79 -14.31
C ARG A 153 -8.58 2.77 -13.78
N LEU A 154 -7.89 3.09 -12.68
CA LEU A 154 -7.00 2.15 -11.99
C LEU A 154 -7.81 0.94 -11.47
N LEU A 155 -8.94 1.16 -10.77
CA LEU A 155 -9.78 0.08 -10.25
C LEU A 155 -10.41 -0.76 -11.36
N LYS A 156 -10.79 -0.13 -12.48
CA LYS A 156 -11.26 -0.84 -13.67
C LYS A 156 -10.16 -1.74 -14.27
N ALA A 157 -8.92 -1.27 -14.32
CA ALA A 157 -7.81 -2.09 -14.79
C ALA A 157 -7.54 -3.30 -13.87
N LEU A 158 -7.77 -3.15 -12.56
CA LEU A 158 -7.67 -4.25 -11.59
C LEU A 158 -8.82 -5.27 -11.69
N SER A 159 -9.96 -4.91 -12.27
CA SER A 159 -11.13 -5.78 -12.42
C SER A 159 -11.16 -6.55 -13.75
N GLY A 160 -10.16 -6.37 -14.59
CA GLY A 160 -10.04 -7.07 -15.86
C GLY A 160 -9.19 -8.34 -15.77
N PRO A 161 -9.26 -9.19 -16.82
CA PRO A 161 -8.37 -10.33 -16.92
C PRO A 161 -6.91 -9.87 -17.00
N ILE A 162 -6.04 -10.64 -16.39
CA ILE A 162 -4.60 -10.50 -16.54
C ILE A 162 -4.25 -11.12 -17.90
N GLU A 163 -4.19 -10.31 -18.96
CA GLU A 163 -3.90 -10.79 -20.31
C GLU A 163 -2.38 -10.90 -20.51
N GLY A 164 -1.97 -12.04 -21.11
CA GLY A 164 -0.64 -12.26 -21.67
C GLY A 164 0.47 -12.47 -20.64
N ILE A 165 0.90 -13.73 -20.53
CA ILE A 165 1.92 -14.14 -19.58
C ILE A 165 3.20 -14.42 -20.35
N GLU A 166 4.04 -13.40 -20.54
CA GLU A 166 5.48 -13.66 -20.56
C GLU A 166 6.08 -13.08 -19.28
N PRO A 167 6.63 -13.91 -18.39
CA PRO A 167 7.19 -13.43 -17.13
C PRO A 167 8.41 -12.56 -17.43
N ALA A 168 8.30 -11.27 -17.13
CA ALA A 168 9.48 -10.44 -17.04
C ALA A 168 10.41 -11.03 -15.97
N LYS A 169 11.69 -11.09 -16.26
CA LYS A 169 12.70 -11.49 -15.27
C LYS A 169 12.64 -10.49 -14.10
N ASP A 170 12.11 -10.90 -12.96
CA ASP A 170 11.89 -10.10 -11.76
C ASP A 170 10.94 -8.88 -11.94
N PRO A 171 9.61 -9.11 -12.07
CA PRO A 171 8.66 -8.03 -12.28
C PRO A 171 8.55 -7.08 -11.08
N LEU A 172 8.76 -7.54 -9.85
CA LEU A 172 8.73 -6.70 -8.66
C LEU A 172 9.92 -5.73 -8.62
N LEU A 173 11.14 -6.19 -8.88
CA LEU A 173 12.32 -5.33 -8.96
C LEU A 173 12.13 -4.24 -10.03
N ASN A 174 11.65 -4.63 -11.21
CA ASN A 174 11.36 -3.68 -12.29
C ASN A 174 10.30 -2.64 -11.89
N ALA A 175 9.26 -3.06 -11.18
CA ALA A 175 8.23 -2.14 -10.68
C ALA A 175 8.79 -1.16 -9.65
N LEU A 176 9.61 -1.61 -8.70
CA LEU A 176 10.24 -0.75 -7.70
C LEU A 176 11.20 0.25 -8.35
N GLN A 177 12.00 -0.17 -9.33
CA GLN A 177 12.88 0.73 -10.09
C GLN A 177 12.10 1.76 -10.92
N ARG A 178 10.93 1.40 -11.48
CA ARG A 178 10.04 2.35 -12.16
C ARG A 178 9.42 3.34 -11.18
N ALA A 179 9.00 2.86 -10.00
CA ALA A 179 8.51 3.72 -8.94
C ALA A 179 9.59 4.73 -8.51
N GLU A 180 10.84 4.29 -8.33
CA GLU A 180 11.98 5.14 -7.99
C GLU A 180 12.19 6.29 -8.98
N ARG A 181 12.07 6.01 -10.29
CA ARG A 181 12.33 7.00 -11.36
C ARG A 181 11.11 7.87 -11.66
N GLY A 182 9.90 7.32 -11.52
CA GLY A 182 8.65 7.94 -12.01
C GLY A 182 7.85 8.67 -10.95
N THR A 183 8.27 8.65 -9.67
CA THR A 183 7.49 9.20 -8.57
C THR A 183 8.19 10.41 -7.95
N ALA A 184 7.42 11.45 -7.64
CA ALA A 184 7.95 12.65 -6.98
C ALA A 184 8.51 12.30 -5.59
N THR A 185 9.66 12.88 -5.24
CA THR A 185 10.29 12.68 -3.92
C THR A 185 9.31 13.04 -2.79
N GLY A 186 9.32 12.28 -1.69
CA GLY A 186 8.40 12.46 -0.57
C GLY A 186 7.04 11.80 -0.77
N SER A 187 6.84 11.01 -1.82
CA SER A 187 5.60 10.26 -2.03
C SER A 187 5.44 9.10 -1.05
N LEU A 188 4.21 8.67 -0.82
CA LEU A 188 3.85 7.44 -0.11
C LEU A 188 3.66 6.31 -1.12
N ILE A 189 4.44 5.25 -0.98
CA ILE A 189 4.40 4.10 -1.89
C ILE A 189 3.94 2.87 -1.13
N PHE A 190 2.82 2.29 -1.53
CA PHE A 190 2.38 0.98 -1.05
C PHE A 190 2.81 -0.10 -2.04
N VAL A 191 3.51 -1.12 -1.55
CA VAL A 191 3.88 -2.31 -2.34
C VAL A 191 2.95 -3.44 -1.95
N ILE A 192 1.96 -3.72 -2.79
CA ILE A 192 0.90 -4.70 -2.57
C ILE A 192 1.20 -5.90 -3.46
N ALA A 193 1.80 -6.93 -2.89
CA ALA A 193 2.35 -8.06 -3.67
C ALA A 193 2.44 -9.33 -2.83
N ASP A 194 2.60 -10.46 -3.52
CA ASP A 194 3.15 -11.66 -2.87
C ASP A 194 4.64 -11.45 -2.63
N LEU A 195 5.00 -11.22 -1.37
CA LEU A 195 6.38 -11.04 -0.93
C LEU A 195 6.99 -12.33 -0.35
N ASN A 196 6.37 -13.47 -0.58
CA ASN A 196 6.86 -14.78 -0.16
C ASN A 196 7.89 -15.35 -1.15
N ARG A 197 8.90 -14.54 -1.45
CA ARG A 197 9.98 -14.89 -2.38
C ARG A 197 11.32 -14.38 -1.85
N GLU A 198 12.40 -14.79 -2.48
CA GLU A 198 13.73 -14.31 -2.12
C GLU A 198 13.83 -12.80 -2.38
N ILE A 199 13.97 -12.01 -1.29
CA ILE A 199 13.97 -10.54 -1.30
C ILE A 199 15.39 -9.99 -1.32
N THR A 200 16.40 -10.83 -1.25
CA THR A 200 17.81 -10.42 -1.15
C THR A 200 18.21 -9.46 -2.28
N SER A 201 17.73 -9.72 -3.51
CA SER A 201 17.94 -8.84 -4.66
C SER A 201 17.21 -7.49 -4.58
N LEU A 202 16.14 -7.41 -3.76
CA LEU A 202 15.28 -6.24 -3.63
C LEU A 202 15.71 -5.29 -2.52
N GLU A 203 16.48 -5.78 -1.53
CA GLU A 203 16.84 -5.01 -0.34
C GLU A 203 17.49 -3.67 -0.68
N ALA A 204 18.48 -3.68 -1.59
CA ALA A 204 19.15 -2.46 -2.02
C ALA A 204 18.21 -1.46 -2.68
N THR A 205 17.25 -1.93 -3.48
CA THR A 205 16.26 -1.06 -4.14
C THR A 205 15.24 -0.52 -3.15
N ILE A 206 14.75 -1.37 -2.23
CA ILE A 206 13.87 -0.95 -1.14
C ILE A 206 14.58 0.09 -0.26
N GLY A 207 15.86 -0.11 0.05
CA GLY A 207 16.68 0.84 0.81
C GLY A 207 16.79 2.21 0.13
N ARG A 208 17.08 2.25 -1.17
CA ARG A 208 17.12 3.52 -1.93
C ARG A 208 15.76 4.21 -1.99
N LEU A 209 14.69 3.43 -2.22
CA LEU A 209 13.33 3.97 -2.21
C LEU A 209 12.96 4.58 -0.86
N SER A 210 13.30 3.90 0.25
CA SER A 210 12.99 4.36 1.60
C SER A 210 13.71 5.65 2.01
N GLN A 211 14.85 5.97 1.37
CA GLN A 211 15.55 7.24 1.58
C GLN A 211 14.84 8.44 0.94
N ARG A 212 14.07 8.23 -0.12
CA ARG A 212 13.43 9.29 -0.90
C ARG A 212 11.91 9.33 -0.75
N HIS A 213 11.32 8.22 -0.34
CA HIS A 213 9.88 8.01 -0.25
C HIS A 213 9.52 7.29 1.04
N SER A 214 8.29 7.43 1.46
CA SER A 214 7.75 6.60 2.51
C SER A 214 7.19 5.32 1.93
N LEU A 215 7.73 4.18 2.35
CA LEU A 215 7.28 2.87 1.90
C LEU A 215 6.38 2.21 2.92
N VAL A 216 5.42 1.46 2.43
CA VAL A 216 4.63 0.50 3.22
C VAL A 216 4.59 -0.80 2.41
N LEU A 217 5.03 -1.90 3.02
CA LEU A 217 4.95 -3.22 2.42
C LEU A 217 3.65 -3.90 2.86
N VAL A 218 2.87 -4.35 1.89
CA VAL A 218 1.59 -5.04 2.12
C VAL A 218 1.67 -6.43 1.48
N PRO A 219 2.25 -7.42 2.19
CA PRO A 219 2.25 -8.79 1.71
C PRO A 219 0.83 -9.33 1.61
N ILE A 220 0.53 -9.97 0.50
CA ILE A 220 -0.74 -10.69 0.29
C ILE A 220 -0.45 -12.17 0.44
N ASP A 221 -0.97 -12.77 1.49
CA ASP A 221 -0.69 -14.14 1.88
C ASP A 221 -1.92 -15.04 1.76
N ASP A 222 -1.69 -16.32 1.50
CA ASP A 222 -2.69 -17.38 1.68
C ASP A 222 -2.22 -18.33 2.79
N LYS A 223 -3.16 -18.96 3.49
CA LYS A 223 -2.80 -19.92 4.55
C LYS A 223 -1.94 -21.09 4.03
N ALA A 224 -2.16 -21.50 2.77
CA ALA A 224 -1.37 -22.57 2.18
C ALA A 224 0.05 -22.14 1.77
N ASP A 225 0.35 -20.85 1.75
CA ASP A 225 1.75 -20.40 1.60
C ASP A 225 2.60 -20.80 2.80
N ARG A 226 1.98 -20.87 3.99
CA ARG A 226 2.65 -21.28 5.23
C ARG A 226 2.40 -22.74 5.56
N ASP A 227 1.14 -23.13 5.53
CA ASP A 227 0.69 -24.45 6.00
C ASP A 227 0.12 -25.21 4.83
N LEU A 228 0.97 -25.97 4.14
CA LEU A 228 0.57 -26.80 3.01
C LEU A 228 -0.43 -27.87 3.47
N PRO A 229 -1.66 -27.91 2.90
CA PRO A 229 -2.65 -28.89 3.31
C PRO A 229 -2.23 -30.32 2.89
N ASP A 230 -2.63 -31.29 3.68
CA ASP A 230 -2.50 -32.70 3.29
C ASP A 230 -3.55 -33.03 2.22
N LEU A 231 -3.11 -33.15 0.99
CA LEU A 231 -3.89 -33.50 -0.20
C LEU A 231 -3.41 -34.82 -0.82
N GLY A 232 -2.45 -35.52 -0.15
CA GLY A 232 -1.72 -36.63 -0.75
C GLY A 232 -0.87 -36.12 -1.91
N ARG A 233 -0.91 -36.79 -3.05
CA ARG A 233 -0.23 -36.34 -4.27
C ARG A 233 -1.01 -35.25 -4.95
N ALA A 234 -0.40 -34.11 -5.13
CA ALA A 234 -0.98 -32.94 -5.76
C ALA A 234 -0.05 -32.37 -6.85
N LEU A 235 -0.65 -31.89 -7.93
CA LEU A 235 0.07 -31.19 -9.00
C LEU A 235 0.04 -29.69 -8.73
N PHE A 236 1.21 -29.10 -8.70
CA PHE A 236 1.40 -27.67 -8.57
C PHE A 236 1.99 -27.12 -9.86
N THR A 237 1.65 -25.89 -10.18
CA THR A 237 2.28 -25.17 -11.28
C THR A 237 3.29 -24.18 -10.71
N ASP A 238 4.53 -24.26 -11.16
CA ASP A 238 5.53 -23.26 -10.79
C ASP A 238 5.34 -21.93 -11.56
N HIS A 239 6.16 -20.94 -11.24
CA HIS A 239 6.10 -19.63 -11.89
C HIS A 239 6.44 -19.65 -13.38
N ALA A 240 7.10 -20.70 -13.86
CA ALA A 240 7.43 -20.90 -15.27
C ALA A 240 6.35 -21.69 -16.03
N GLY A 241 5.28 -22.13 -15.33
CA GLY A 241 4.21 -22.95 -15.90
C GLY A 241 4.52 -24.43 -15.91
N ASN A 242 5.63 -24.89 -15.31
CA ASN A 242 5.93 -26.32 -15.23
C ASN A 242 5.05 -26.98 -14.17
N LEU A 243 4.57 -28.19 -14.46
CA LEU A 243 3.85 -29.02 -13.51
C LEU A 243 4.84 -29.76 -12.61
N VAL A 244 4.69 -29.58 -11.29
CA VAL A 244 5.48 -30.28 -10.27
C VAL A 244 4.54 -31.11 -9.43
N GLU A 245 4.74 -32.43 -9.42
CA GLU A 245 4.01 -33.35 -8.53
C GLU A 245 4.68 -33.33 -7.14
N ILE A 246 3.90 -33.02 -6.11
CA ILE A 246 4.36 -32.96 -4.73
C ILE A 246 3.52 -33.92 -3.87
N GLU A 247 4.20 -34.77 -3.09
CA GLU A 247 3.57 -35.58 -2.04
C GLU A 247 3.37 -34.72 -0.79
N THR A 248 2.14 -34.25 -0.59
CA THR A 248 1.81 -33.38 0.55
C THR A 248 1.41 -34.17 1.80
N GLY A 249 1.30 -35.49 1.72
CA GLY A 249 1.01 -36.36 2.87
C GLY A 249 2.19 -36.51 3.83
N ASP A 250 3.42 -36.25 3.37
CA ASP A 250 4.61 -36.29 4.23
C ASP A 250 4.66 -35.12 5.22
N GLU A 251 4.57 -35.44 6.51
CA GLU A 251 4.61 -34.46 7.61
C GLU A 251 5.95 -33.71 7.66
N SER A 252 7.07 -34.44 7.46
CA SER A 252 8.41 -33.83 7.46
C SER A 252 8.58 -32.84 6.30
N GLY A 253 8.02 -33.15 5.13
CA GLY A 253 7.99 -32.27 3.97
C GLY A 253 7.17 -30.98 4.25
N ARG A 254 6.00 -31.12 4.88
CA ARG A 254 5.17 -29.96 5.26
C ARG A 254 5.85 -29.08 6.32
N ASP A 255 6.54 -29.66 7.28
CA ASP A 255 7.30 -28.91 8.30
C ASP A 255 8.50 -28.17 7.68
N SER A 256 9.18 -28.82 6.76
CA SER A 256 10.27 -28.18 5.99
C SER A 256 9.75 -27.00 5.18
N TYR A 257 8.61 -27.16 4.52
CA TYR A 257 7.93 -26.07 3.77
C TYR A 257 7.56 -24.90 4.66
N ARG A 258 6.94 -25.17 5.84
CA ARG A 258 6.60 -24.15 6.84
C ARG A 258 7.84 -23.41 7.34
N THR A 259 8.90 -24.14 7.64
CA THR A 259 10.17 -23.58 8.10
C THR A 259 10.78 -22.63 7.05
N ALA A 260 10.77 -23.03 5.77
CA ALA A 260 11.26 -22.18 4.68
C ALA A 260 10.45 -20.90 4.54
N TRP A 261 9.11 -20.99 4.64
CA TRP A 261 8.23 -19.83 4.63
C TRP A 261 8.53 -18.88 5.81
N GLU A 262 8.67 -19.43 7.02
CA GLU A 262 8.96 -18.65 8.23
C GLU A 262 10.33 -17.94 8.13
N GLN A 263 11.34 -18.58 7.59
CA GLN A 263 12.65 -17.96 7.34
C GLN A 263 12.55 -16.78 6.35
N THR A 264 11.83 -16.97 5.24
CA THR A 264 11.60 -15.90 4.27
C THR A 264 10.86 -14.72 4.90
N ARG A 265 9.85 -15.02 5.72
CA ARG A 265 9.05 -14.00 6.42
C ARG A 265 9.84 -13.26 7.49
N GLN A 266 10.69 -13.97 8.24
CA GLN A 266 11.61 -13.36 9.23
C GLN A 266 12.62 -12.45 8.54
N PHE A 267 13.16 -12.85 7.39
CA PHE A 267 14.08 -12.02 6.63
C PHE A 267 13.38 -10.73 6.15
N LEU A 268 12.18 -10.82 5.56
CA LEU A 268 11.38 -9.66 5.17
C LEU A 268 11.13 -8.72 6.35
N ALA A 269 10.71 -9.26 7.48
CA ALA A 269 10.47 -8.48 8.70
C ALA A 269 11.76 -7.82 9.21
N GLY A 270 12.89 -8.51 9.13
CA GLY A 270 14.23 -7.96 9.48
C GLY A 270 14.61 -6.76 8.60
N VAL A 271 14.40 -6.87 7.28
CA VAL A 271 14.64 -5.76 6.33
C VAL A 271 13.70 -4.58 6.63
N ALA A 272 12.40 -4.86 6.81
CA ALA A 272 11.40 -3.85 7.10
C ALA A 272 11.71 -3.09 8.41
N ASN A 273 12.07 -3.80 9.47
CA ASN A 273 12.44 -3.22 10.77
C ASN A 273 13.72 -2.37 10.66
N ARG A 274 14.78 -2.88 10.01
CA ARG A 274 16.04 -2.15 9.81
C ARG A 274 15.85 -0.84 9.06
N LEU A 275 14.98 -0.83 8.05
CA LEU A 275 14.67 0.33 7.23
C LEU A 275 13.50 1.15 7.77
N ARG A 276 12.91 0.77 8.92
CA ARG A 276 11.72 1.38 9.53
C ARG A 276 10.53 1.47 8.57
N ILE A 277 10.35 0.43 7.77
CA ILE A 277 9.24 0.33 6.80
C ILE A 277 8.09 -0.45 7.45
N PRO A 278 6.88 0.11 7.51
CA PRO A 278 5.70 -0.63 7.98
C PRO A 278 5.44 -1.88 7.13
N LEU A 279 5.17 -3.00 7.80
CA LEU A 279 4.80 -4.28 7.19
C LEU A 279 3.37 -4.61 7.62
N ILE A 280 2.44 -4.65 6.66
CA ILE A 280 0.99 -4.83 6.89
C ILE A 280 0.51 -6.05 6.11
N PRO A 281 0.60 -7.27 6.65
CA PRO A 281 0.15 -8.47 5.96
C PRO A 281 -1.38 -8.50 5.83
N VAL A 282 -1.86 -8.98 4.69
CA VAL A 282 -3.27 -9.20 4.36
C VAL A 282 -3.44 -10.64 3.88
N SER A 283 -4.32 -11.39 4.52
CA SER A 283 -4.60 -12.79 4.18
C SER A 283 -5.82 -12.93 3.27
N THR A 284 -5.83 -13.97 2.42
CA THR A 284 -6.96 -14.28 1.51
C THR A 284 -8.26 -14.62 2.23
N ASP A 285 -8.19 -15.08 3.48
CA ASP A 285 -9.33 -15.47 4.30
C ASP A 285 -9.76 -14.43 5.34
N GLU A 286 -9.11 -13.26 5.36
CA GLU A 286 -9.43 -12.17 6.28
C GLU A 286 -10.13 -11.01 5.58
N ASP A 287 -10.85 -10.20 6.36
CA ASP A 287 -11.36 -8.91 5.89
C ASP A 287 -10.22 -7.91 5.73
N VAL A 288 -10.08 -7.36 4.52
CA VAL A 288 -8.98 -6.43 4.17
C VAL A 288 -9.00 -5.18 5.04
N HIS A 289 -10.18 -4.63 5.30
CA HIS A 289 -10.30 -3.41 6.10
C HIS A 289 -9.78 -3.66 7.53
N GLN A 290 -10.15 -4.79 8.15
CA GLN A 290 -9.69 -5.14 9.48
C GLN A 290 -8.17 -5.40 9.52
N SER A 291 -7.63 -6.09 8.50
CA SER A 291 -6.19 -6.35 8.38
C SER A 291 -5.40 -5.05 8.25
N LEU A 292 -5.85 -4.12 7.40
CA LEU A 292 -5.24 -2.80 7.27
C LEU A 292 -5.30 -2.01 8.59
N MET A 293 -6.46 -1.97 9.26
CA MET A 293 -6.62 -1.28 10.54
C MET A 293 -5.70 -1.84 11.62
N ARG A 294 -5.58 -3.17 11.72
CA ARG A 294 -4.68 -3.85 12.66
C ARG A 294 -3.22 -3.50 12.38
N GLY A 295 -2.78 -3.65 11.12
CA GLY A 295 -1.40 -3.38 10.72
C GLY A 295 -0.99 -1.92 10.90
N MET A 296 -1.88 -0.97 10.59
CA MET A 296 -1.63 0.45 10.80
C MET A 296 -1.49 0.82 12.28
N ARG A 297 -2.30 0.20 13.16
CA ARG A 297 -2.16 0.37 14.62
C ARG A 297 -0.83 -0.15 15.15
N GLN A 298 -0.37 -1.30 14.63
CA GLN A 298 0.93 -1.87 15.00
C GLN A 298 2.10 -1.00 14.53
N ALA A 299 2.05 -0.54 13.27
CA ALA A 299 3.07 0.34 12.70
C ALA A 299 3.26 1.64 13.50
N ARG A 300 2.16 2.20 14.04
CA ARG A 300 2.21 3.39 14.90
C ARG A 300 2.96 3.17 16.23
N ARG A 301 3.00 1.95 16.74
CA ARG A 301 3.68 1.64 18.02
C ARG A 301 5.19 1.46 17.87
N LEU A 302 5.66 1.28 16.64
CA LEU A 302 7.08 1.06 16.32
C LEU A 302 7.82 2.35 15.94
N GLN A 303 7.12 3.46 15.84
CA GLN A 303 7.63 4.82 15.60
C GLN A 303 7.65 5.65 16.89
#